data_56ae268bf5bc09d7152c9d4682df6b6d
#
_entry.id   56ae268bf5bc09d7152c9d4682df6b6d
#
_cell.length_a   1.000
_cell.length_b   1.000
_cell.length_c   1.000
_cell.angle_alpha   90.00
_cell.angle_beta   90.00
_cell.angle_gamma   90.00
#
_symmetry.space_group_name_H-M   'P 1'
#
loop_
_entity.id
_entity.type
_entity.pdbx_description
1 polymer ?
#
loop_
_entity_poly.entity_id
_entity_poly.type
_entity_poly.pdbx_seq_one_letter_code
_entity_poly.pdbx_strand_id
1 'polypeptide(L)'
;MTQRLTFNHSSPNQAVQSGVGFVAADLVAESVAAGLSVRENMFINPGAAGRGLFSPRHPLNEASESKALGADIGLSPNNPEAAIETLSGGNQQKVVMSRWMRIGPDVLVLEDPTAGVDVGAKADIYRLLSSALAKGHAVLLVSTDFEEVAAICHRALVFQGGRIVAEIDASDLSVESITRATSLANKVH
;
A
#
# COMPACT_ATOMS: atom_id res chain seq x y z
N MET A 1 -18.52 13.64 14.03
CA MET A 1 -17.50 13.93 15.06
C MET A 1 -16.19 13.33 14.57
N THR A 2 -15.27 14.14 14.06
CA THR A 2 -14.00 13.67 13.48
C THR A 2 -13.05 13.39 14.65
N GLN A 3 -12.77 12.13 14.90
CA GLN A 3 -11.80 11.72 15.92
C GLN A 3 -10.41 12.01 15.38
N ARG A 4 -9.69 12.94 15.97
CA ARG A 4 -8.29 13.24 15.63
C ARG A 4 -7.42 12.17 16.31
N LEU A 5 -6.99 11.17 15.55
CA LEU A 5 -6.03 10.19 16.02
C LEU A 5 -4.63 10.79 15.90
N THR A 6 -3.92 10.90 17.01
CA THR A 6 -2.51 11.31 17.03
C THR A 6 -1.70 10.05 17.27
N PHE A 7 -0.94 9.62 16.27
CA PHE A 7 -0.01 8.49 16.40
C PHE A 7 1.38 9.03 16.72
N ASN A 8 1.96 8.57 17.79
CA ASN A 8 3.36 8.84 18.14
C ASN A 8 4.04 7.49 18.37
N HIS A 9 4.62 6.95 17.31
CA HIS A 9 5.29 5.66 17.35
C HIS A 9 6.80 5.84 17.40
N SER A 10 7.46 5.21 18.34
CA SER A 10 8.92 5.23 18.48
C SER A 10 9.61 4.12 17.67
N SER A 11 8.85 3.21 17.08
CA SER A 11 9.37 2.10 16.26
C SER A 11 8.34 1.61 15.23
N PRO A 12 8.80 1.00 14.10
CA PRO A 12 7.92 0.36 13.11
C PRO A 12 7.01 -0.70 13.72
N ASN A 13 7.51 -1.47 14.68
CA ASN A 13 6.72 -2.51 15.35
C ASN A 13 5.52 -1.92 16.10
N GLN A 14 5.69 -0.79 16.79
CA GLN A 14 4.58 -0.09 17.45
C GLN A 14 3.55 0.42 16.45
N ALA A 15 3.98 0.94 15.29
CA ALA A 15 3.09 1.39 14.24
C ALA A 15 2.22 0.22 13.73
N VAL A 16 2.84 -0.92 13.43
CA VAL A 16 2.14 -2.12 12.98
C VAL A 16 1.16 -2.64 14.04
N GLN A 17 1.55 -2.68 15.33
CA GLN A 17 0.67 -3.08 16.43
C GLN A 17 -0.51 -2.12 16.63
N SER A 18 -0.38 -0.88 16.23
CA SER A 18 -1.42 0.14 16.25
C SER A 18 -2.28 0.20 14.98
N GLY A 19 -2.19 -0.83 14.13
CA GLY A 19 -2.99 -0.92 12.93
C GLY A 19 -2.48 -0.10 11.73
N VAL A 20 -1.18 0.25 11.69
CA VAL A 20 -0.60 0.95 10.54
C VAL A 20 0.19 -0.03 9.67
N GLY A 21 -0.18 -0.12 8.39
CA GLY A 21 0.59 -0.84 7.37
C GLY A 21 1.38 0.15 6.52
N PHE A 22 2.52 -0.29 5.95
CA PHE A 22 3.36 0.54 5.10
C PHE A 22 3.89 -0.23 3.90
N VAL A 23 3.81 0.37 2.72
CA VAL A 23 4.41 -0.13 1.48
C VAL A 23 5.32 0.96 0.93
N ALA A 24 6.61 0.67 0.85
CA ALA A 24 7.62 1.61 0.36
C ALA A 24 7.63 1.71 -1.17
N ALA A 25 8.13 2.84 -1.68
CA ALA A 25 8.31 3.07 -3.11
C ALA A 25 9.32 2.10 -3.74
N ASP A 26 10.45 1.84 -3.06
CA ASP A 26 11.39 0.80 -3.49
C ASP A 26 10.91 -0.57 -3.02
N LEU A 27 10.02 -1.15 -3.84
CA LEU A 27 9.41 -2.44 -3.58
C LEU A 27 10.43 -3.55 -3.35
N VAL A 28 11.45 -3.61 -4.22
CA VAL A 28 12.44 -4.70 -4.22
C VAL A 28 13.37 -4.62 -3.02
N ALA A 29 13.85 -3.41 -2.70
CA ALA A 29 14.80 -3.23 -1.61
C ALA A 29 14.13 -3.27 -0.22
N GLU A 30 12.88 -2.78 -0.10
CA GLU A 30 12.30 -2.51 1.21
C GLU A 30 11.06 -3.36 1.54
N SER A 31 10.40 -3.92 0.54
CA SER A 31 9.11 -4.59 0.76
C SER A 31 9.10 -6.07 0.38
N VAL A 32 9.88 -6.49 -0.61
CA VAL A 32 9.97 -7.88 -1.06
C VAL A 32 11.06 -8.62 -0.30
N ALA A 33 10.71 -9.79 0.25
CA ALA A 33 11.70 -10.71 0.79
C ALA A 33 12.22 -11.60 -0.34
N ALA A 34 13.31 -11.18 -0.97
CA ALA A 34 14.00 -11.93 -2.01
C ALA A 34 14.43 -13.31 -1.52
N GLY A 35 14.43 -14.30 -2.43
CA GLY A 35 14.75 -15.70 -2.10
C GLY A 35 13.60 -16.47 -1.45
N LEU A 36 12.47 -15.82 -1.14
CA LEU A 36 11.28 -16.46 -0.61
C LEU A 36 10.18 -16.61 -1.67
N SER A 37 9.30 -17.58 -1.46
CA SER A 37 8.13 -17.80 -2.32
C SER A 37 7.08 -16.69 -2.19
N VAL A 38 6.13 -16.65 -3.12
CA VAL A 38 4.93 -15.80 -3.06
C VAL A 38 4.19 -16.00 -1.74
N ARG A 39 3.95 -17.25 -1.36
CA ARG A 39 3.29 -17.59 -0.08
C ARG A 39 4.04 -17.00 1.11
N GLU A 40 5.34 -17.24 1.19
CA GLU A 40 6.16 -16.73 2.30
C GLU A 40 6.13 -15.20 2.35
N ASN A 41 6.21 -14.53 1.20
CA ASN A 41 6.06 -13.07 1.13
C ASN A 41 4.71 -12.56 1.61
N MET A 42 3.61 -13.28 1.34
CA MET A 42 2.28 -12.92 1.84
C MET A 42 2.15 -13.09 3.36
N PHE A 43 2.94 -13.99 3.97
CA PHE A 43 2.79 -14.38 5.37
C PHE A 43 3.91 -13.90 6.29
N ILE A 44 4.84 -13.09 5.82
CA ILE A 44 6.09 -12.71 6.49
C ILE A 44 5.90 -11.97 7.84
N ASN A 45 4.76 -11.36 8.12
CA ASN A 45 4.50 -10.59 9.34
C ASN A 45 3.49 -11.30 10.27
N PRO A 46 3.84 -12.42 10.90
CA PRO A 46 2.88 -13.15 11.75
C PRO A 46 2.44 -12.35 12.98
N GLY A 47 3.34 -11.56 13.57
CA GLY A 47 3.04 -10.73 14.74
C GLY A 47 2.01 -9.63 14.47
N ALA A 48 2.01 -9.05 13.26
CA ALA A 48 1.02 -8.06 12.85
C ALA A 48 -0.39 -8.65 12.74
N ALA A 49 -0.51 -9.95 12.49
CA ALA A 49 -1.79 -10.67 12.46
C ALA A 49 -2.23 -11.16 13.87
N GLY A 50 -1.69 -10.58 14.94
CA GLY A 50 -2.02 -10.95 16.34
C GLY A 50 -1.51 -12.34 16.74
N ARG A 51 -0.58 -12.93 16.00
CA ARG A 51 -0.03 -14.26 16.27
C ARG A 51 1.38 -14.17 16.82
N GLY A 52 1.73 -15.02 17.80
CA GLY A 52 3.10 -15.14 18.27
C GLY A 52 4.04 -15.63 17.16
N LEU A 53 5.29 -15.16 17.20
CA LEU A 53 6.36 -15.58 16.27
C LEU A 53 6.51 -17.10 16.13
N PHE A 54 6.18 -17.86 17.17
CA PHE A 54 6.26 -19.31 17.23
C PHE A 54 4.90 -20.01 17.04
N SER A 55 3.86 -19.30 16.58
CA SER A 55 2.56 -19.93 16.30
C SER A 55 2.66 -20.74 15.01
N PRO A 56 2.70 -22.08 15.06
CA PRO A 56 2.88 -22.88 13.86
C PRO A 56 1.67 -22.74 12.94
N ARG A 57 1.94 -22.45 11.67
CA ARG A 57 0.97 -22.61 10.59
C ARG A 57 1.31 -23.87 9.80
N HIS A 58 0.28 -24.58 9.40
CA HIS A 58 0.51 -25.71 8.50
C HIS A 58 0.76 -25.17 7.08
N PRO A 59 1.88 -25.49 6.42
CA PRO A 59 2.24 -24.94 5.10
C PRO A 59 1.14 -25.11 4.04
N LEU A 60 0.39 -26.23 4.08
CA LEU A 60 -0.70 -26.47 3.15
C LEU A 60 -1.87 -25.49 3.33
N ASN A 61 -2.15 -25.06 4.57
CA ASN A 61 -3.18 -24.04 4.82
C ASN A 61 -2.74 -22.68 4.30
N GLU A 62 -1.47 -22.32 4.48
CA GLU A 62 -0.91 -21.07 3.91
C GLU A 62 -0.92 -21.09 2.39
N ALA A 63 -0.58 -22.21 1.76
CA ALA A 63 -0.62 -22.34 0.30
C ALA A 63 -2.03 -22.17 -0.26
N SER A 64 -3.03 -22.78 0.39
CA SER A 64 -4.43 -22.63 0.00
C SER A 64 -4.93 -21.19 0.18
N GLU A 65 -4.63 -20.56 1.34
CA GLU A 65 -4.97 -19.16 1.62
C GLU A 65 -4.25 -18.21 0.65
N SER A 66 -2.96 -18.42 0.38
CA SER A 66 -2.19 -17.64 -0.59
C SER A 66 -2.76 -17.74 -2.00
N LYS A 67 -3.20 -18.94 -2.41
CA LYS A 67 -3.83 -19.15 -3.72
C LYS A 67 -5.16 -18.40 -3.83
N ALA A 68 -5.96 -18.40 -2.78
CA ALA A 68 -7.22 -17.65 -2.73
C ALA A 68 -6.96 -16.14 -2.79
N LEU A 69 -6.05 -15.61 -1.95
CA LEU A 69 -5.63 -14.22 -1.98
C LEU A 69 -5.10 -13.81 -3.35
N GLY A 70 -4.26 -14.67 -3.97
CA GLY A 70 -3.75 -14.44 -5.32
C GLY A 70 -4.84 -14.33 -6.37
N ALA A 71 -5.90 -15.13 -6.27
CA ALA A 71 -7.06 -15.03 -7.16
C ALA A 71 -7.81 -13.69 -6.97
N ASP A 72 -8.02 -13.28 -5.72
CA ASP A 72 -8.75 -12.04 -5.38
C ASP A 72 -8.04 -10.79 -5.92
N ILE A 73 -6.70 -10.81 -5.99
CA ILE A 73 -5.88 -9.70 -6.50
C ILE A 73 -5.51 -9.82 -7.98
N GLY A 74 -6.01 -10.83 -8.68
CA GLY A 74 -5.66 -11.08 -10.09
C GLY A 74 -4.16 -11.36 -10.28
N LEU A 75 -3.55 -12.16 -9.39
CA LEU A 75 -2.14 -12.55 -9.50
C LEU A 75 -1.93 -13.50 -10.69
N SER A 76 -0.96 -13.22 -11.54
CA SER A 76 -0.64 -14.07 -12.69
C SER A 76 0.88 -14.15 -12.92
N PRO A 77 1.48 -15.35 -12.81
CA PRO A 77 0.87 -16.64 -12.45
C PRO A 77 0.45 -16.70 -10.97
N ASN A 78 -0.69 -17.32 -10.67
CA ASN A 78 -1.14 -17.54 -9.29
C ASN A 78 -0.56 -18.88 -8.76
N ASN A 79 0.73 -18.86 -8.44
CA ASN A 79 1.45 -20.00 -7.88
C ASN A 79 2.08 -19.61 -6.52
N PRO A 80 1.56 -20.10 -5.40
CA PRO A 80 2.07 -19.79 -4.07
C PRO A 80 3.53 -20.16 -3.83
N GLU A 81 4.03 -21.21 -4.50
CA GLU A 81 5.39 -21.70 -4.31
C GLU A 81 6.39 -21.13 -5.35
N ALA A 82 5.95 -20.27 -6.27
CA ALA A 82 6.86 -19.57 -7.17
C ALA A 82 7.78 -18.63 -6.37
N ALA A 83 9.05 -18.56 -6.75
CA ALA A 83 9.96 -17.56 -6.21
C ALA A 83 9.46 -16.15 -6.58
N ILE A 84 9.42 -15.24 -5.62
CA ILE A 84 8.84 -13.89 -5.80
C ILE A 84 9.52 -13.13 -6.96
N GLU A 85 10.81 -13.32 -7.17
CA GLU A 85 11.61 -12.67 -8.21
C GLU A 85 11.22 -13.09 -9.64
N THR A 86 10.48 -14.20 -9.76
CA THR A 86 9.98 -14.64 -11.08
C THR A 86 8.75 -13.89 -11.55
N LEU A 87 8.15 -13.11 -10.66
CA LEU A 87 6.99 -12.29 -10.96
C LEU A 87 7.41 -10.94 -11.57
N SER A 88 6.54 -10.37 -12.41
CA SER A 88 6.67 -8.96 -12.83
C SER A 88 6.53 -8.02 -11.63
N GLY A 89 7.10 -6.81 -11.73
CA GLY A 89 7.03 -5.80 -10.67
C GLY A 89 5.59 -5.53 -10.20
N GLY A 90 4.64 -5.41 -11.12
CA GLY A 90 3.22 -5.23 -10.76
C GLY A 90 2.63 -6.42 -9.99
N ASN A 91 3.04 -7.65 -10.29
CA ASN A 91 2.61 -8.82 -9.51
C ASN A 91 3.31 -8.89 -8.14
N GLN A 92 4.58 -8.50 -8.05
CA GLN A 92 5.27 -8.36 -6.76
C GLN A 92 4.57 -7.31 -5.88
N GLN A 93 4.18 -6.17 -6.45
CA GLN A 93 3.41 -5.12 -5.78
C GLN A 93 2.09 -5.67 -5.22
N LYS A 94 1.35 -6.42 -6.01
CA LYS A 94 0.11 -7.07 -5.57
C LYS A 94 0.36 -8.02 -4.39
N VAL A 95 1.43 -8.82 -4.41
CA VAL A 95 1.80 -9.71 -3.29
C VAL A 95 2.06 -8.93 -2.01
N VAL A 96 2.84 -7.85 -2.07
CA VAL A 96 3.12 -7.00 -0.91
C VAL A 96 1.85 -6.34 -0.39
N MET A 97 0.99 -5.84 -1.26
CA MET A 97 -0.30 -5.26 -0.86
C MET A 97 -1.21 -6.30 -0.21
N SER A 98 -1.29 -7.53 -0.76
CA SER A 98 -2.09 -8.60 -0.15
C SER A 98 -1.59 -9.01 1.22
N ARG A 99 -0.30 -8.93 1.51
CA ARG A 99 0.26 -9.11 2.86
C ARG A 99 -0.46 -8.21 3.87
N TRP A 100 -0.56 -6.91 3.54
CA TRP A 100 -1.22 -5.94 4.42
C TRP A 100 -2.74 -6.11 4.45
N MET A 101 -3.37 -6.38 3.29
CA MET A 101 -4.81 -6.64 3.24
C MET A 101 -5.22 -7.83 4.11
N ARG A 102 -4.39 -8.87 4.15
CA ARG A 102 -4.59 -10.05 5.02
C ARG A 102 -4.51 -9.70 6.50
N ILE A 103 -3.62 -8.78 6.86
CA ILE A 103 -3.45 -8.31 8.24
C ILE A 103 -4.60 -7.41 8.66
N GLY A 104 -5.15 -6.61 7.74
CA GLY A 104 -6.26 -5.70 7.95
C GLY A 104 -5.87 -4.48 8.79
N PRO A 105 -4.91 -3.65 8.36
CA PRO A 105 -4.52 -2.46 9.09
C PRO A 105 -5.64 -1.42 9.08
N ASP A 106 -5.77 -0.61 10.13
CA ASP A 106 -6.71 0.51 10.16
C ASP A 106 -6.32 1.58 9.13
N VAL A 107 -5.01 1.81 8.97
CA VAL A 107 -4.43 2.76 8.02
C VAL A 107 -3.34 2.09 7.21
N LEU A 108 -3.43 2.17 5.88
CA LEU A 108 -2.41 1.72 4.96
C LEU A 108 -1.70 2.94 4.34
N VAL A 109 -0.41 3.08 4.60
CA VAL A 109 0.46 4.10 4.00
C VAL A 109 1.15 3.50 2.79
N LEU A 110 1.01 4.14 1.64
CA LEU A 110 1.55 3.69 0.36
C LEU A 110 2.42 4.80 -0.23
N GLU A 111 3.63 4.49 -0.59
CA GLU A 111 4.55 5.40 -1.26
C GLU A 111 4.75 4.95 -2.70
N ASP A 112 4.36 5.83 -3.65
CA ASP A 112 4.41 5.60 -5.11
C ASP A 112 3.98 4.17 -5.53
N PRO A 113 2.79 3.66 -5.10
CA PRO A 113 2.44 2.24 -5.22
C PRO A 113 2.26 1.75 -6.66
N THR A 114 2.22 2.64 -7.62
CA THR A 114 2.08 2.29 -9.04
C THR A 114 3.30 2.70 -9.87
N ALA A 115 4.41 3.11 -9.23
CA ALA A 115 5.62 3.45 -9.93
C ALA A 115 6.21 2.23 -10.68
N GLY A 116 6.51 2.41 -11.95
CA GLY A 116 7.14 1.37 -12.77
C GLY A 116 6.27 0.17 -13.12
N VAL A 117 4.95 0.18 -12.82
CA VAL A 117 4.04 -0.90 -13.19
C VAL A 117 3.27 -0.57 -14.49
N ASP A 118 2.86 -1.60 -15.21
CA ASP A 118 2.05 -1.43 -16.42
C ASP A 118 0.61 -0.99 -16.11
N VAL A 119 -0.10 -0.51 -17.15
CA VAL A 119 -1.46 0.04 -17.02
C VAL A 119 -2.46 -0.98 -16.45
N GLY A 120 -2.31 -2.26 -16.80
CA GLY A 120 -3.16 -3.33 -16.29
C GLY A 120 -2.96 -3.55 -14.79
N ALA A 121 -1.70 -3.63 -14.36
CA ALA A 121 -1.35 -3.76 -12.94
C ALA A 121 -1.78 -2.52 -12.14
N LYS A 122 -1.66 -1.30 -12.69
CA LYS A 122 -2.15 -0.07 -12.08
C LYS A 122 -3.66 -0.14 -11.80
N ALA A 123 -4.45 -0.59 -12.77
CA ALA A 123 -5.90 -0.77 -12.59
C ALA A 123 -6.24 -1.82 -11.51
N ASP A 124 -5.47 -2.91 -11.43
CA ASP A 124 -5.63 -3.93 -10.39
C ASP A 124 -5.35 -3.36 -9.00
N ILE A 125 -4.27 -2.58 -8.85
CA ILE A 125 -3.91 -1.90 -7.59
C ILE A 125 -5.05 -0.96 -7.15
N TYR A 126 -5.61 -0.16 -8.06
CA TYR A 126 -6.73 0.73 -7.73
C TYR A 126 -7.98 -0.02 -7.27
N ARG A 127 -8.26 -1.19 -7.88
CA ARG A 127 -9.37 -2.04 -7.41
C ARG A 127 -9.12 -2.59 -6.01
N LEU A 128 -7.87 -2.96 -5.68
CA LEU A 128 -7.48 -3.37 -4.34
C LEU A 128 -7.68 -2.25 -3.32
N LEU A 129 -7.24 -1.03 -3.63
CA LEU A 129 -7.43 0.13 -2.75
C LEU A 129 -8.91 0.45 -2.53
N SER A 130 -9.71 0.42 -3.60
CA SER A 130 -11.16 0.61 -3.50
C SER A 130 -11.83 -0.45 -2.61
N SER A 131 -11.39 -1.71 -2.73
CA SER A 131 -11.86 -2.80 -1.85
C SER A 131 -11.48 -2.59 -0.39
N ALA A 132 -10.27 -2.09 -0.11
CA ALA A 132 -9.83 -1.76 1.24
C ALA A 132 -10.68 -0.64 1.86
N LEU A 133 -10.90 0.44 1.12
CA LEU A 133 -11.76 1.55 1.54
C LEU A 133 -13.19 1.09 1.83
N ALA A 134 -13.75 0.23 0.98
CA ALA A 134 -15.08 -0.34 1.19
C ALA A 134 -15.19 -1.22 2.46
N LYS A 135 -14.08 -1.79 2.91
CA LYS A 135 -13.98 -2.55 4.17
C LYS A 135 -13.74 -1.65 5.40
N GLY A 136 -13.64 -0.34 5.21
CA GLY A 136 -13.45 0.64 6.28
C GLY A 136 -11.99 0.96 6.62
N HIS A 137 -11.02 0.49 5.83
CA HIS A 137 -9.63 0.88 5.99
C HIS A 137 -9.42 2.31 5.48
N ALA A 138 -8.51 3.06 6.08
CA ALA A 138 -8.03 4.33 5.56
C ALA A 138 -6.76 4.11 4.72
N VAL A 139 -6.61 4.89 3.65
CA VAL A 139 -5.39 4.85 2.81
C VAL A 139 -4.77 6.24 2.78
N LEU A 140 -3.49 6.32 3.11
CA LEU A 140 -2.65 7.48 2.90
C LEU A 140 -1.71 7.19 1.73
N LEU A 141 -1.99 7.83 0.60
CA LEU A 141 -1.18 7.73 -0.61
C LEU A 141 -0.15 8.87 -0.64
N VAL A 142 1.11 8.54 -0.77
CA VAL A 142 2.18 9.48 -1.11
C VAL A 142 2.56 9.20 -2.56
N SER A 143 2.37 10.17 -3.45
CA SER A 143 2.64 9.99 -4.88
C SER A 143 3.14 11.28 -5.52
N THR A 144 4.04 11.11 -6.48
CA THR A 144 4.49 12.18 -7.38
C THR A 144 3.67 12.23 -8.68
N ASP A 145 2.82 11.23 -8.93
CA ASP A 145 1.90 11.15 -10.06
C ASP A 145 0.59 11.90 -9.74
N PHE A 146 0.47 13.14 -10.22
CA PHE A 146 -0.71 13.96 -9.98
C PHE A 146 -1.98 13.40 -10.62
N GLU A 147 -1.86 12.64 -11.72
CA GLU A 147 -3.00 11.97 -12.35
C GLU A 147 -3.53 10.86 -11.43
N GLU A 148 -2.63 10.10 -10.81
CA GLU A 148 -3.00 9.10 -9.82
C GLU A 148 -3.74 9.72 -8.64
N VAL A 149 -3.17 10.78 -8.03
CA VAL A 149 -3.79 11.45 -6.89
C VAL A 149 -5.16 12.00 -7.24
N ALA A 150 -5.30 12.67 -8.40
CA ALA A 150 -6.57 13.22 -8.85
C ALA A 150 -7.63 12.14 -9.14
N ALA A 151 -7.20 10.96 -9.59
CA ALA A 151 -8.10 9.87 -9.98
C ALA A 151 -8.67 9.08 -8.82
N ILE A 152 -7.90 8.89 -7.74
CA ILE A 152 -8.27 7.91 -6.69
C ILE A 152 -8.37 8.49 -5.28
N CYS A 153 -7.91 9.72 -5.05
CA CYS A 153 -7.95 10.33 -3.73
C CYS A 153 -9.22 11.14 -3.48
N HIS A 154 -9.65 11.21 -2.22
CA HIS A 154 -10.77 12.05 -1.80
C HIS A 154 -10.31 13.43 -1.32
N ARG A 155 -9.03 13.61 -1.09
CA ARG A 155 -8.39 14.83 -0.61
C ARG A 155 -6.90 14.75 -0.90
N ALA A 156 -6.26 15.86 -1.20
CA ALA A 156 -4.82 15.95 -1.34
C ALA A 156 -4.21 17.00 -0.42
N LEU A 157 -3.06 16.66 0.14
CA LEU A 157 -2.18 17.58 0.86
C LEU A 157 -0.93 17.79 0.01
N VAL A 158 -0.66 19.01 -0.38
CA VAL A 158 0.55 19.34 -1.15
C VAL A 158 1.68 19.65 -0.19
N PHE A 159 2.74 18.85 -0.27
CA PHE A 159 3.95 19.01 0.55
C PHE A 159 5.05 19.68 -0.25
N GLN A 160 5.70 20.67 0.37
CA GLN A 160 6.88 21.32 -0.19
C GLN A 160 7.78 21.84 0.91
N GLY A 161 9.09 21.60 0.80
CA GLY A 161 10.05 22.05 1.80
C GLY A 161 9.75 21.58 3.23
N GLY A 162 9.20 20.37 3.38
CA GLY A 162 8.83 19.80 4.67
C GLY A 162 7.56 20.36 5.30
N ARG A 163 6.75 21.13 4.55
CA ARG A 163 5.51 21.76 5.03
C ARG A 163 4.35 21.47 4.10
N ILE A 164 3.14 21.41 4.68
CA ILE A 164 1.91 21.40 3.89
C ILE A 164 1.66 22.83 3.40
N VAL A 165 1.66 23.01 2.09
CA VAL A 165 1.47 24.33 1.43
C VAL A 165 0.06 24.51 0.89
N ALA A 166 -0.68 23.42 0.68
CA ALA A 166 -2.09 23.45 0.30
C ALA A 166 -2.81 22.18 0.74
N GLU A 167 -4.11 22.30 0.96
CA GLU A 167 -5.07 21.21 1.10
C GLU A 167 -6.14 21.40 0.04
N ILE A 168 -6.47 20.33 -0.70
CA ILE A 168 -7.41 20.32 -1.82
C ILE A 168 -8.45 19.23 -1.53
N ASP A 169 -9.70 19.65 -1.38
CA ASP A 169 -10.83 18.74 -1.16
C ASP A 169 -11.29 18.08 -2.46
N ALA A 170 -12.07 17.01 -2.35
CA ALA A 170 -12.54 16.19 -3.48
C ALA A 170 -13.23 17.00 -4.59
N SER A 171 -13.99 18.04 -4.23
CA SER A 171 -14.72 18.90 -5.20
C SER A 171 -13.80 19.67 -6.15
N ASP A 172 -12.59 19.98 -5.69
CA ASP A 172 -11.61 20.80 -6.39
C ASP A 172 -10.38 20.00 -6.83
N LEU A 173 -10.34 18.70 -6.50
CA LEU A 173 -9.19 17.84 -6.76
C LEU A 173 -9.07 17.52 -8.24
N SER A 174 -8.01 18.03 -8.86
CA SER A 174 -7.65 17.82 -10.26
C SER A 174 -6.15 17.96 -10.46
N VAL A 175 -5.64 17.45 -11.56
CA VAL A 175 -4.22 17.64 -11.96
C VAL A 175 -3.86 19.12 -12.01
N GLU A 176 -4.78 19.96 -12.52
CA GLU A 176 -4.58 21.40 -12.63
C GLU A 176 -4.48 22.08 -11.26
N SER A 177 -5.37 21.75 -10.32
CA SER A 177 -5.36 22.33 -8.97
C SER A 177 -4.10 21.92 -8.19
N ILE A 178 -3.64 20.67 -8.29
CA ILE A 178 -2.41 20.19 -7.68
C ILE A 178 -1.20 20.92 -8.29
N THR A 179 -1.12 20.98 -9.62
CA THR A 179 -0.03 21.67 -10.34
C THR A 179 0.03 23.15 -9.98
N ARG A 180 -1.11 23.82 -9.86
CA ARG A 180 -1.19 25.21 -9.44
C ARG A 180 -0.67 25.41 -8.03
N ALA A 181 -1.09 24.55 -7.09
CA ALA A 181 -0.66 24.61 -5.70
C ALA A 181 0.86 24.44 -5.55
N THR A 182 1.44 23.45 -6.27
CA THR A 182 2.90 23.23 -6.27
C THR A 182 3.67 24.39 -6.90
N SER A 183 3.13 24.99 -7.98
CA SER A 183 3.79 26.10 -8.68
C SER A 183 3.78 27.41 -7.91
N LEU A 184 2.71 27.70 -7.17
CA LEU A 184 2.60 28.90 -6.34
C LEU A 184 3.58 28.85 -5.14
N ALA A 185 3.76 27.69 -4.56
CA ALA A 185 4.68 27.50 -3.44
C ALA A 185 6.16 27.69 -3.86
N ASN A 186 6.53 27.37 -5.12
CA ASN A 186 7.88 27.62 -5.67
C ASN A 186 8.23 29.12 -5.84
N LYS A 187 7.24 30.02 -5.82
CA LYS A 187 7.46 31.47 -6.02
C LYS A 187 7.68 32.22 -4.71
N VAL A 188 7.57 31.58 -3.58
CA VAL A 188 7.65 32.21 -2.24
C VAL A 188 9.01 31.99 -1.58
N HIS A 189 9.99 31.46 -2.31
CA HIS A 189 11.39 31.31 -1.85
C HIS A 189 12.35 32.14 -2.67
#